data_7e8d01789d3f2dc8f98a3abfe48c1c8d
#
_entry.id   7e8d01789d3f2dc8f98a3abfe48c1c8d
#
_cell.length_a   1.000
_cell.length_b   1.000
_cell.length_c   1.000
_cell.angle_alpha   90.00
_cell.angle_beta   90.00
_cell.angle_gamma   90.00
#
_symmetry.space_group_name_H-M   'P 1'
#
loop_
_entity.id
_entity.type
_entity.pdbx_description
1 polymer ?
#
loop_
_entity_poly.entity_id
_entity_poly.type
_entity_poly.pdbx_seq_one_letter_code
_entity_poly.pdbx_strand_id
1 'polypeptide(L)'
;MKLSLSPGSFNELEFYRFILDNDLFRFGETVLASGRKSCFKLDWEPALTKLRTLDYVARSVLAKVNDLGLEPDLFIGVPEGVTSLGVAIQLLWAEKTGLDNLVISRKNEGYVGNPAHQQIVYIEDTVTTGGSIVRELEKAVKHQAWPTAVISLADRKQLTDSGKTVREVVESQGMAYHNLSSVPSLLVGAYAKGLIPEDLAKKIEAEYAHLQEGWLLGKEKPLWSGIVD
;
A
#
# COMPACT_ATOMS: atom_id res chain seq x y z
N MET A 1 12.34 16.92 -21.13
CA MET A 1 11.06 16.32 -21.53
C MET A 1 10.09 16.60 -20.38
N LYS A 2 9.22 17.61 -20.54
CA LYS A 2 8.16 17.88 -19.53
C LYS A 2 7.16 16.73 -19.62
N LEU A 3 7.17 15.83 -18.65
CA LEU A 3 6.13 14.82 -18.49
C LEU A 3 4.82 15.56 -18.19
N SER A 4 3.77 15.24 -18.94
CA SER A 4 2.43 15.77 -18.71
C SER A 4 2.02 15.53 -17.26
N LEU A 5 1.72 16.60 -16.53
CA LEU A 5 1.38 16.58 -15.10
C LEU A 5 -0.08 16.18 -14.80
N SER A 6 -0.83 15.74 -15.80
CA SER A 6 -2.16 15.19 -15.57
C SER A 6 -2.03 13.69 -15.39
N PRO A 7 -2.04 13.17 -14.14
CA PRO A 7 -2.19 11.73 -13.97
C PRO A 7 -3.54 11.35 -14.56
N GLY A 8 -3.53 10.40 -15.51
CA GLY A 8 -4.74 9.73 -15.96
C GLY A 8 -5.43 9.03 -14.77
N SER A 9 -6.59 8.44 -15.01
CA SER A 9 -7.23 7.56 -14.03
C SER A 9 -6.29 6.42 -13.63
N PHE A 10 -6.36 5.99 -12.36
CA PHE A 10 -5.56 4.88 -11.86
C PHE A 10 -5.90 3.58 -12.59
N ASN A 11 -4.88 2.94 -13.13
CA ASN A 11 -5.02 1.65 -13.81
C ASN A 11 -4.54 0.51 -12.89
N GLU A 12 -5.48 -0.15 -12.26
CA GLU A 12 -5.20 -1.23 -11.31
C GLU A 12 -4.47 -2.41 -11.97
N LEU A 13 -4.87 -2.78 -13.19
CA LEU A 13 -4.26 -3.89 -13.92
C LEU A 13 -2.80 -3.61 -14.28
N GLU A 14 -2.50 -2.39 -14.73
CA GLU A 14 -1.12 -1.96 -15.02
C GLU A 14 -0.27 -1.96 -13.74
N PHE A 15 -0.85 -1.53 -12.61
CA PHE A 15 -0.17 -1.55 -11.34
C PHE A 15 0.12 -2.98 -10.85
N TYR A 16 -0.79 -3.93 -11.07
CA TYR A 16 -0.53 -5.35 -10.78
C TYR A 16 0.59 -5.92 -11.66
N ARG A 17 0.58 -5.65 -12.96
CA ARG A 17 1.66 -6.05 -13.87
C ARG A 17 2.99 -5.46 -13.41
N PHE A 18 3.02 -4.18 -13.05
CA PHE A 18 4.21 -3.54 -12.50
C PHE A 18 4.77 -4.29 -11.28
N ILE A 19 3.94 -4.69 -10.33
CA ILE A 19 4.38 -5.44 -9.13
C ILE A 19 4.98 -6.79 -9.51
N LEU A 20 4.34 -7.53 -10.43
CA LEU A 20 4.79 -8.84 -10.85
C LEU A 20 6.08 -8.78 -11.70
N ASP A 21 6.22 -7.77 -12.54
CA ASP A 21 7.36 -7.61 -13.45
C ASP A 21 8.61 -7.02 -12.78
N ASN A 22 8.47 -6.45 -11.58
CA ASN A 22 9.60 -5.89 -10.81
C ASN A 22 10.07 -6.78 -9.65
N ASP A 23 9.69 -8.06 -9.62
CA ASP A 23 10.14 -9.04 -8.64
C ASP A 23 9.97 -8.57 -7.18
N LEU A 24 8.83 -7.95 -6.87
CA LEU A 24 8.58 -7.45 -5.52
C LEU A 24 8.25 -8.57 -4.52
N PHE A 25 7.87 -9.75 -5.00
CA PHE A 25 7.65 -10.90 -4.13
C PHE A 25 8.97 -11.54 -3.68
N ARG A 26 9.06 -11.85 -2.41
CA ARG A 26 10.09 -12.71 -1.81
C ARG A 26 9.38 -13.91 -1.22
N PHE A 27 9.63 -15.08 -1.81
CA PHE A 27 9.08 -16.35 -1.36
C PHE A 27 10.05 -17.03 -0.39
N GLY A 28 9.52 -17.63 0.68
CA GLY A 28 10.25 -18.30 1.73
C GLY A 28 9.71 -17.93 3.12
N GLU A 29 10.11 -18.68 4.13
CA GLU A 29 9.70 -18.43 5.51
C GLU A 29 10.23 -17.06 5.99
N THR A 30 9.35 -16.23 6.48
CA THR A 30 9.66 -14.88 6.96
C THR A 30 8.77 -14.52 8.16
N VAL A 31 9.21 -13.53 8.92
CA VAL A 31 8.40 -12.91 9.97
C VAL A 31 8.08 -11.48 9.51
N LEU A 32 6.80 -11.17 9.42
CA LEU A 32 6.32 -9.85 9.02
C LEU A 32 6.51 -8.83 10.16
N ALA A 33 6.42 -7.55 9.84
CA ALA A 33 6.48 -6.46 10.82
C ALA A 33 5.40 -6.57 11.91
N SER A 34 4.29 -7.25 11.62
CA SER A 34 3.24 -7.59 12.58
C SER A 34 3.61 -8.72 13.57
N GLY A 35 4.78 -9.36 13.40
CA GLY A 35 5.19 -10.56 14.15
C GLY A 35 4.63 -11.88 13.59
N ARG A 36 3.76 -11.85 12.59
CA ARG A 36 3.19 -13.05 11.97
C ARG A 36 4.22 -13.76 11.10
N LYS A 37 4.22 -15.09 11.17
CA LYS A 37 4.95 -15.93 10.21
C LYS A 37 4.21 -15.94 8.87
N SER A 38 4.97 -15.91 7.79
CA SER A 38 4.45 -16.01 6.43
C SER A 38 5.46 -16.75 5.55
N CYS A 39 5.01 -17.38 4.50
CA CYS A 39 5.87 -17.99 3.50
C CYS A 39 6.16 -17.07 2.30
N PHE A 40 5.76 -15.80 2.39
CA PHE A 40 6.14 -14.75 1.44
C PHE A 40 6.08 -13.36 2.08
N LYS A 41 6.78 -12.42 1.49
CA LYS A 41 6.58 -10.98 1.71
C LYS A 41 6.55 -10.23 0.39
N LEU A 42 5.93 -9.07 0.37
CA LEU A 42 6.02 -8.10 -0.70
C LEU A 42 7.04 -7.05 -0.25
N ASP A 43 8.14 -6.94 -0.99
CA ASP A 43 9.31 -6.15 -0.63
C ASP A 43 9.44 -4.92 -1.55
N TRP A 44 8.98 -3.78 -1.06
CA TRP A 44 8.97 -2.53 -1.81
C TRP A 44 10.32 -1.80 -1.83
N GLU A 45 11.20 -2.08 -0.85
CA GLU A 45 12.45 -1.35 -0.68
C GLU A 45 13.32 -1.34 -1.96
N PRO A 46 13.58 -2.48 -2.64
CA PRO A 46 14.39 -2.47 -3.86
C PRO A 46 13.76 -1.67 -5.01
N ALA A 47 12.44 -1.53 -5.03
CA ALA A 47 11.72 -0.75 -6.04
C ALA A 47 11.78 0.74 -5.72
N LEU A 48 11.51 1.13 -4.47
CA LEU A 48 11.42 2.52 -4.04
C LEU A 48 12.78 3.22 -3.92
N THR A 49 13.89 2.48 -3.98
CA THR A 49 15.24 3.05 -4.09
C THR A 49 15.65 3.42 -5.53
N LYS A 50 14.86 3.03 -6.54
CA LYS A 50 15.08 3.39 -7.94
C LYS A 50 14.19 4.57 -8.31
N LEU A 51 14.75 5.71 -8.70
CA LEU A 51 13.99 6.95 -8.96
C LEU A 51 12.86 6.80 -9.97
N ARG A 52 13.05 6.02 -11.06
CA ARG A 52 11.99 5.80 -12.06
C ARG A 52 10.80 5.02 -11.47
N THR A 53 11.09 4.05 -10.64
CA THR A 53 10.08 3.22 -9.97
C THR A 53 9.36 4.02 -8.89
N LEU A 54 10.11 4.78 -8.10
CA LEU A 54 9.57 5.70 -7.11
C LEU A 54 8.61 6.72 -7.74
N ASP A 55 9.01 7.34 -8.86
CA ASP A 55 8.15 8.28 -9.61
C ASP A 55 6.88 7.60 -10.14
N TYR A 56 7.01 6.39 -10.71
CA TYR A 56 5.85 5.63 -11.20
C TYR A 56 4.85 5.33 -10.07
N VAL A 57 5.34 4.83 -8.93
CA VAL A 57 4.49 4.51 -7.78
C VAL A 57 3.85 5.78 -7.20
N ALA A 58 4.61 6.88 -7.08
CA ALA A 58 4.08 8.16 -6.60
C ALA A 58 2.96 8.68 -7.51
N ARG A 59 3.11 8.61 -8.83
CA ARG A 59 2.07 9.00 -9.80
C ARG A 59 0.86 8.06 -9.75
N SER A 60 1.06 6.77 -9.53
CA SER A 60 -0.03 5.81 -9.35
C SER A 60 -0.87 6.13 -8.11
N VAL A 61 -0.23 6.52 -7.01
CA VAL A 61 -0.93 7.02 -5.80
C VAL A 61 -1.72 8.29 -6.12
N LEU A 62 -1.10 9.28 -6.80
CA LEU A 62 -1.78 10.53 -7.15
C LEU A 62 -2.94 10.32 -8.13
N ALA A 63 -2.83 9.39 -9.08
CA ALA A 63 -3.93 9.01 -9.94
C ALA A 63 -5.11 8.47 -9.12
N LYS A 64 -4.83 7.58 -8.14
CA LYS A 64 -5.85 7.07 -7.22
C LYS A 64 -6.46 8.18 -6.35
N VAL A 65 -5.67 9.11 -5.85
CA VAL A 65 -6.13 10.30 -5.10
C VAL A 65 -7.10 11.14 -5.92
N ASN A 66 -6.77 11.39 -7.20
CA ASN A 66 -7.65 12.13 -8.11
C ASN A 66 -8.96 11.38 -8.38
N ASP A 67 -8.92 10.07 -8.62
CA ASP A 67 -10.12 9.25 -8.85
C ASP A 67 -11.05 9.23 -7.62
N LEU A 68 -10.47 9.36 -6.42
CA LEU A 68 -11.20 9.41 -5.15
C LEU A 68 -11.68 10.84 -4.80
N GLY A 69 -11.26 11.87 -5.53
CA GLY A 69 -11.57 13.26 -5.24
C GLY A 69 -10.97 13.75 -3.91
N LEU A 70 -9.84 13.19 -3.48
CA LEU A 70 -9.18 13.62 -2.25
C LEU A 70 -8.33 14.87 -2.50
N GLU A 71 -8.41 15.84 -1.59
CA GLU A 71 -7.68 17.11 -1.63
C GLU A 71 -6.91 17.34 -0.31
N PRO A 72 -5.90 16.53 0.00
CA PRO A 72 -5.15 16.70 1.25
C PRO A 72 -4.18 17.88 1.19
N ASP A 73 -3.83 18.39 2.36
CA ASP A 73 -2.72 19.34 2.53
C ASP A 73 -1.37 18.60 2.52
N LEU A 74 -1.34 17.37 3.06
CA LEU A 74 -0.13 16.59 3.26
C LEU A 74 -0.29 15.12 2.86
N PHE A 75 0.78 14.59 2.25
CA PHE A 75 1.02 13.16 2.15
C PHE A 75 2.16 12.76 3.08
N ILE A 76 1.92 11.79 3.94
CA ILE A 76 2.93 11.30 4.90
C ILE A 76 3.11 9.80 4.70
N GLY A 77 4.33 9.40 4.33
CA GLY A 77 4.69 7.98 4.29
C GLY A 77 4.84 7.43 5.72
N VAL A 78 4.20 6.30 6.00
CA VAL A 78 4.37 5.59 7.27
C VAL A 78 5.82 5.11 7.38
N PRO A 79 6.54 5.49 8.47
CA PRO A 79 7.95 5.13 8.59
C PRO A 79 8.15 3.63 8.85
N GLU A 80 9.22 3.08 8.35
CA GLU A 80 10.28 3.69 7.53
C GLU A 80 10.13 3.31 6.05
N GLY A 81 9.29 2.31 5.74
CA GLY A 81 9.19 1.64 4.44
C GLY A 81 8.85 2.58 3.28
N VAL A 82 8.02 3.58 3.51
CA VAL A 82 7.54 4.49 2.45
C VAL A 82 7.77 5.97 2.74
N THR A 83 8.72 6.30 3.59
CA THR A 83 9.10 7.70 3.86
C THR A 83 9.51 8.43 2.58
N SER A 84 10.37 7.83 1.75
CA SER A 84 10.81 8.40 0.48
C SER A 84 9.66 8.57 -0.51
N LEU A 85 8.71 7.64 -0.53
CA LEU A 85 7.53 7.71 -1.37
C LEU A 85 6.61 8.87 -0.94
N GLY A 86 6.37 9.03 0.36
CA GLY A 86 5.61 10.17 0.90
C GLY A 86 6.19 11.51 0.44
N VAL A 87 7.52 11.66 0.52
CA VAL A 87 8.23 12.86 0.01
C VAL A 87 8.03 13.04 -1.49
N ALA A 88 8.19 11.98 -2.28
CA ALA A 88 8.02 12.05 -3.74
C ALA A 88 6.59 12.44 -4.14
N ILE A 89 5.58 11.88 -3.46
CA ILE A 89 4.17 12.23 -3.68
C ILE A 89 3.94 13.70 -3.32
N GLN A 90 4.45 14.16 -2.18
CA GLN A 90 4.27 15.56 -1.73
C GLN A 90 4.91 16.55 -2.72
N LEU A 91 6.09 16.24 -3.25
CA LEU A 91 6.72 17.08 -4.29
C LEU A 91 5.87 17.21 -5.55
N LEU A 92 5.36 16.10 -6.06
CA LEU A 92 4.47 16.10 -7.24
C LEU A 92 3.13 16.79 -6.95
N TRP A 93 2.61 16.67 -5.74
CA TRP A 93 1.38 17.33 -5.31
C TRP A 93 1.57 18.84 -5.18
N ALA A 94 2.70 19.27 -4.62
CA ALA A 94 3.09 20.68 -4.52
C ALA A 94 3.19 21.35 -5.90
N GLU A 95 3.76 20.67 -6.90
CA GLU A 95 3.80 21.17 -8.29
C GLU A 95 2.40 21.44 -8.87
N LYS A 96 1.41 20.63 -8.47
CA LYS A 96 0.02 20.76 -8.93
C LYS A 96 -0.76 21.82 -8.18
N THR A 97 -0.58 21.91 -6.87
CA THR A 97 -1.42 22.70 -5.96
C THR A 97 -0.80 24.01 -5.52
N GLY A 98 0.52 24.13 -5.61
CA GLY A 98 1.26 25.26 -5.05
C GLY A 98 1.46 25.20 -3.53
N LEU A 99 1.05 24.11 -2.87
CA LEU A 99 1.34 23.90 -1.46
C LEU A 99 2.85 23.73 -1.24
N ASP A 100 3.42 24.43 -0.28
CA ASP A 100 4.87 24.46 -0.03
C ASP A 100 5.19 24.03 1.42
N ASN A 101 4.62 22.91 1.84
CA ASN A 101 4.99 22.32 3.11
C ASN A 101 5.33 20.82 2.96
N LEU A 102 6.28 20.37 3.76
CA LEU A 102 6.71 18.99 3.85
C LEU A 102 6.70 18.55 5.31
N VAL A 103 6.06 17.44 5.58
CA VAL A 103 6.09 16.80 6.89
C VAL A 103 6.54 15.35 6.73
N ILE A 104 7.50 14.95 7.56
CA ILE A 104 8.03 13.58 7.57
C ILE A 104 7.75 12.98 8.94
N SER A 105 7.08 11.84 8.98
CA SER A 105 6.89 11.08 10.20
C SER A 105 8.15 10.32 10.57
N ARG A 106 8.51 10.34 11.86
CA ARG A 106 9.58 9.54 12.44
C ARG A 106 8.99 8.39 13.26
N LYS A 107 9.64 7.25 13.26
CA LYS A 107 9.13 6.04 13.90
C LYS A 107 8.74 6.24 15.38
N ASN A 108 9.57 6.94 16.15
CA ASN A 108 9.41 7.09 17.61
C ASN A 108 9.31 8.54 18.10
N GLU A 109 9.51 9.55 17.25
CA GLU A 109 9.83 10.93 17.67
C GLU A 109 8.89 12.02 17.11
N GLY A 110 7.69 11.67 16.69
CA GLY A 110 6.76 12.65 16.09
C GLY A 110 7.10 12.97 14.64
N TYR A 111 7.16 14.27 14.29
CA TYR A 111 7.33 14.72 12.91
C TYR A 111 8.53 15.64 12.75
N VAL A 112 9.10 15.66 11.54
CA VAL A 112 9.86 16.79 11.03
C VAL A 112 8.87 17.66 10.25
N GLY A 113 8.82 18.94 10.52
CA GLY A 113 7.77 19.83 10.02
C GLY A 113 6.58 19.90 10.97
N ASN A 114 5.59 20.69 10.62
CA ASN A 114 4.39 20.92 11.44
C ASN A 114 3.12 20.39 10.75
N PRO A 115 2.52 19.30 11.23
CA PRO A 115 1.28 18.74 10.66
C PRO A 115 0.01 19.36 11.26
N ALA A 116 0.11 20.26 12.25
CA ALA A 116 -1.04 20.78 12.98
C ALA A 116 -2.07 21.42 12.03
N HIS A 117 -3.32 21.05 12.21
CA HIS A 117 -4.47 21.55 11.45
C HIS A 117 -4.41 21.29 9.93
N GLN A 118 -3.59 20.30 9.49
CA GLN A 118 -3.47 19.89 8.10
C GLN A 118 -4.26 18.59 7.86
N GLN A 119 -4.93 18.50 6.73
CA GLN A 119 -5.56 17.27 6.25
C GLN A 119 -4.50 16.32 5.70
N ILE A 120 -4.39 15.13 6.27
CA ILE A 120 -3.33 14.18 5.97
C ILE A 120 -3.89 12.94 5.28
N VAL A 121 -3.25 12.54 4.17
CA VAL A 121 -3.35 11.20 3.61
C VAL A 121 -2.07 10.44 3.96
N TYR A 122 -2.20 9.36 4.73
CA TYR A 122 -1.10 8.44 5.02
C TYR A 122 -0.89 7.46 3.88
N ILE A 123 0.37 7.21 3.56
CA ILE A 123 0.79 6.18 2.59
C ILE A 123 1.47 5.04 3.32
N GLU A 124 1.06 3.81 3.05
CA GLU A 124 1.66 2.59 3.62
C GLU A 124 2.06 1.63 2.49
N ASP A 125 3.10 0.86 2.66
CA ASP A 125 3.56 -0.09 1.65
C ASP A 125 2.66 -1.32 1.58
N THR A 126 2.71 -2.17 2.59
CA THR A 126 1.92 -3.40 2.66
C THR A 126 1.25 -3.52 4.01
N VAL A 127 -0.07 -3.46 4.01
CA VAL A 127 -0.84 -3.56 5.26
C VAL A 127 -1.19 -5.00 5.58
N THR A 128 -0.94 -5.40 6.84
CA THR A 128 -1.32 -6.71 7.39
C THR A 128 -2.44 -6.56 8.42
N THR A 129 -2.15 -5.89 9.53
CA THR A 129 -3.10 -5.69 10.65
C THR A 129 -3.45 -4.23 10.91
N GLY A 130 -2.77 -3.30 10.25
CA GLY A 130 -2.99 -1.85 10.44
C GLY A 130 -2.32 -1.26 11.68
N GLY A 131 -1.52 -2.03 12.42
CA GLY A 131 -0.89 -1.53 13.66
C GLY A 131 0.04 -0.34 13.47
N SER A 132 0.76 -0.25 12.34
CA SER A 132 1.58 0.92 12.00
C SER A 132 0.71 2.16 11.80
N ILE A 133 -0.39 2.00 11.11
CA ILE A 133 -1.36 3.07 10.84
C ILE A 133 -1.95 3.59 12.15
N VAL A 134 -2.39 2.71 13.05
CA VAL A 134 -2.95 3.12 14.36
C VAL A 134 -1.94 3.97 15.15
N ARG A 135 -0.66 3.58 15.17
CA ARG A 135 0.39 4.39 15.82
C ARG A 135 0.55 5.77 15.18
N GLU A 136 0.47 5.87 13.86
CA GLU A 136 0.53 7.16 13.17
C GLU A 136 -0.67 8.05 13.52
N LEU A 137 -1.85 7.46 13.71
CA LEU A 137 -3.05 8.20 14.13
C LEU A 137 -2.92 8.75 15.55
N GLU A 138 -2.48 7.91 16.49
CA GLU A 138 -2.24 8.38 17.86
C GLU A 138 -1.22 9.53 17.89
N LYS A 139 -0.22 9.46 17.03
CA LYS A 139 0.76 10.53 16.84
C LYS A 139 0.11 11.79 16.26
N ALA A 140 -0.71 11.64 15.21
CA ALA A 140 -1.41 12.76 14.59
C ALA A 140 -2.32 13.52 15.58
N VAL A 141 -3.08 12.80 16.41
CA VAL A 141 -3.92 13.38 17.45
C VAL A 141 -3.09 14.22 18.44
N LYS A 142 -1.94 13.71 18.90
CA LYS A 142 -1.03 14.43 19.79
C LYS A 142 -0.51 15.73 19.17
N HIS A 143 -0.40 15.79 17.84
CA HIS A 143 0.09 16.95 17.09
C HIS A 143 -1.02 17.77 16.44
N GLN A 144 -2.28 17.58 16.83
CA GLN A 144 -3.46 18.33 16.34
C GLN A 144 -3.60 18.28 14.81
N ALA A 145 -3.14 17.21 14.19
CA ALA A 145 -3.29 16.95 12.76
C ALA A 145 -4.64 16.29 12.46
N TRP A 146 -5.09 16.38 11.20
CA TRP A 146 -6.38 15.83 10.74
C TRP A 146 -6.20 14.72 9.70
N PRO A 147 -5.93 13.48 10.12
CA PRO A 147 -5.90 12.34 9.18
C PRO A 147 -7.26 12.15 8.53
N THR A 148 -7.29 12.06 7.20
CA THR A 148 -8.53 11.90 6.42
C THR A 148 -8.62 10.54 5.74
N ALA A 149 -7.48 10.03 5.27
CA ALA A 149 -7.43 8.74 4.59
C ALA A 149 -6.09 8.03 4.76
N VAL A 150 -6.12 6.74 4.50
CA VAL A 150 -4.94 5.88 4.31
C VAL A 150 -5.01 5.26 2.94
N ILE A 151 -3.90 5.30 2.20
CA ILE A 151 -3.73 4.58 0.93
C ILE A 151 -2.57 3.61 1.08
N SER A 152 -2.83 2.31 0.99
CA SER A 152 -1.77 1.29 0.95
C SER A 152 -1.44 0.90 -0.48
N LEU A 153 -0.16 0.62 -0.77
CA LEU A 153 0.24 0.10 -2.07
C LEU A 153 -0.30 -1.32 -2.25
N ALA A 154 -0.27 -2.12 -1.19
CA ALA A 154 -0.83 -3.46 -1.19
C ALA A 154 -1.54 -3.79 0.13
N ASP A 155 -2.71 -4.41 0.03
CA ASP A 155 -3.46 -4.91 1.18
C ASP A 155 -3.39 -6.45 1.21
N ARG A 156 -2.85 -7.01 2.29
CA ARG A 156 -2.76 -8.46 2.45
C ARG A 156 -4.12 -9.13 2.63
N LYS A 157 -5.19 -8.38 2.92
CA LYS A 157 -6.53 -8.92 3.17
C LYS A 157 -6.58 -9.98 4.30
N GLN A 158 -5.59 -9.96 5.18
CA GLN A 158 -5.58 -10.81 6.36
C GLN A 158 -6.40 -10.19 7.49
N LEU A 159 -7.01 -11.03 8.31
CA LEU A 159 -7.74 -10.56 9.49
C LEU A 159 -6.77 -10.25 10.64
N THR A 160 -7.11 -9.28 11.45
CA THR A 160 -6.47 -9.03 12.75
C THR A 160 -6.76 -10.20 13.71
N ASP A 161 -6.09 -10.22 14.85
CA ASP A 161 -6.35 -11.23 15.88
C ASP A 161 -7.76 -11.12 16.49
N SER A 162 -8.41 -9.94 16.35
CA SER A 162 -9.82 -9.72 16.70
C SER A 162 -10.80 -10.06 15.58
N GLY A 163 -10.34 -10.64 14.46
CA GLY A 163 -11.17 -11.01 13.32
C GLY A 163 -11.62 -9.86 12.44
N LYS A 164 -11.08 -8.65 12.62
CA LYS A 164 -11.40 -7.48 11.81
C LYS A 164 -10.47 -7.35 10.58
N THR A 165 -11.00 -6.82 9.50
CA THR A 165 -10.19 -6.37 8.36
C THR A 165 -9.46 -5.07 8.70
N VAL A 166 -8.38 -4.77 7.96
CA VAL A 166 -7.68 -3.47 8.08
C VAL A 166 -8.60 -2.30 7.79
N ARG A 167 -9.49 -2.44 6.81
CA ARG A 167 -10.51 -1.44 6.49
C ARG A 167 -11.35 -1.10 7.73
N GLU A 168 -11.91 -2.11 8.40
CA GLU A 168 -12.71 -1.90 9.60
C GLU A 168 -11.91 -1.26 10.74
N VAL A 169 -10.63 -1.61 10.88
CA VAL A 169 -9.74 -0.98 11.87
C VAL A 169 -9.55 0.51 11.56
N VAL A 170 -9.21 0.87 10.33
CA VAL A 170 -8.94 2.25 9.92
C VAL A 170 -10.22 3.09 9.92
N GLU A 171 -11.31 2.56 9.39
CA GLU A 171 -12.59 3.28 9.32
C GLU A 171 -13.21 3.48 10.71
N SER A 172 -12.95 2.58 11.65
CA SER A 172 -13.35 2.78 13.06
C SER A 172 -12.64 3.96 13.73
N GLN A 173 -11.55 4.44 13.16
CA GLN A 173 -10.83 5.65 13.61
C GLN A 173 -11.29 6.92 12.87
N GLY A 174 -12.34 6.85 12.06
CA GLY A 174 -12.90 7.99 11.33
C GLY A 174 -12.19 8.35 10.02
N MET A 175 -11.35 7.47 9.48
CA MET A 175 -10.65 7.69 8.21
C MET A 175 -11.12 6.76 7.11
N ALA A 176 -11.00 7.22 5.85
CA ALA A 176 -11.18 6.37 4.70
C ALA A 176 -9.97 5.44 4.52
N TYR A 177 -10.20 4.19 4.09
CA TYR A 177 -9.15 3.24 3.74
C TYR A 177 -9.25 2.82 2.27
N HIS A 178 -8.14 2.98 1.55
CA HIS A 178 -8.00 2.59 0.16
C HIS A 178 -6.72 1.79 -0.06
N ASN A 179 -6.71 0.95 -1.09
CA ASN A 179 -5.51 0.23 -1.52
C ASN A 179 -5.36 0.31 -3.04
N LEU A 180 -4.13 0.26 -3.53
CA LEU A 180 -3.84 0.18 -4.96
C LEU A 180 -3.90 -1.24 -5.47
N SER A 181 -3.56 -2.22 -4.61
CA SER A 181 -3.57 -3.63 -4.99
C SER A 181 -3.99 -4.54 -3.84
N SER A 182 -4.50 -5.72 -4.18
CA SER A 182 -4.86 -6.81 -3.27
C SER A 182 -3.83 -7.92 -3.37
N VAL A 183 -3.22 -8.31 -2.26
CA VAL A 183 -2.21 -9.37 -2.24
C VAL A 183 -2.77 -10.73 -2.69
N PRO A 184 -3.98 -11.18 -2.29
CA PRO A 184 -4.56 -12.39 -2.86
C PRO A 184 -4.66 -12.37 -4.39
N SER A 185 -5.10 -11.26 -4.99
CA SER A 185 -5.16 -11.12 -6.44
C SER A 185 -3.78 -11.17 -7.10
N LEU A 186 -2.78 -10.52 -6.49
CA LEU A 186 -1.40 -10.58 -6.95
C LEU A 186 -0.83 -12.01 -6.88
N LEU A 187 -1.14 -12.77 -5.83
CA LEU A 187 -0.70 -14.15 -5.68
C LEU A 187 -1.31 -15.06 -6.74
N VAL A 188 -2.58 -14.85 -7.10
CA VAL A 188 -3.22 -15.57 -8.22
C VAL A 188 -2.48 -15.27 -9.53
N GLY A 189 -2.14 -14.01 -9.80
CA GLY A 189 -1.34 -13.62 -10.97
C GLY A 189 0.06 -14.23 -10.96
N ALA A 190 0.73 -14.22 -9.80
CA ALA A 190 2.06 -14.82 -9.63
C ALA A 190 2.04 -16.34 -9.83
N TYR A 191 1.02 -17.03 -9.32
CA TYR A 191 0.84 -18.46 -9.53
C TYR A 191 0.57 -18.79 -11.00
N ALA A 192 -0.29 -18.03 -11.66
CA ALA A 192 -0.58 -18.20 -13.09
C ALA A 192 0.65 -17.96 -13.99
N LYS A 193 1.57 -17.06 -13.58
CA LYS A 193 2.87 -16.86 -14.23
C LYS A 193 3.92 -17.94 -13.88
N GLY A 194 3.59 -18.94 -13.07
CA GLY A 194 4.53 -19.98 -12.64
C GLY A 194 5.60 -19.51 -11.64
N LEU A 195 5.41 -18.37 -11.00
CA LEU A 195 6.36 -17.82 -10.00
C LEU A 195 6.22 -18.52 -8.63
N ILE A 196 5.11 -19.21 -8.40
CA ILE A 196 4.82 -19.91 -7.14
C ILE A 196 4.69 -21.42 -7.42
N PRO A 197 5.60 -22.27 -6.90
CA PRO A 197 5.45 -23.72 -6.96
C PRO A 197 4.20 -24.20 -6.21
N GLU A 198 3.62 -25.33 -6.65
CA GLU A 198 2.34 -25.83 -6.10
C GLU A 198 2.39 -26.12 -4.58
N ASP A 199 3.50 -26.67 -4.09
CA ASP A 199 3.68 -26.94 -2.65
C ASP A 199 3.73 -25.66 -1.81
N LEU A 200 4.32 -24.59 -2.36
CA LEU A 200 4.32 -23.28 -1.74
C LEU A 200 2.93 -22.64 -1.82
N ALA A 201 2.23 -22.79 -2.95
CA ALA A 201 0.88 -22.26 -3.11
C ALA A 201 -0.10 -22.86 -2.08
N LYS A 202 0.04 -24.17 -1.76
CA LYS A 202 -0.74 -24.82 -0.66
C LYS A 202 -0.48 -24.18 0.70
N LYS A 203 0.78 -23.82 0.99
CA LYS A 203 1.11 -23.12 2.24
C LYS A 203 0.55 -21.71 2.27
N ILE A 204 0.64 -20.97 1.14
CA ILE A 204 0.05 -19.63 1.00
C ILE A 204 -1.46 -19.68 1.18
N GLU A 205 -2.13 -20.65 0.57
CA GLU A 205 -3.58 -20.82 0.70
C GLU A 205 -4.00 -21.02 2.16
N ALA A 206 -3.23 -21.80 2.92
CA ALA A 206 -3.47 -22.02 4.34
C ALA A 206 -3.30 -20.76 5.20
N GLU A 207 -2.46 -19.79 4.80
CA GLU A 207 -2.37 -18.48 5.50
C GLU A 207 -3.64 -17.65 5.35
N TYR A 208 -4.48 -17.96 4.38
CA TYR A 208 -5.73 -17.27 4.05
C TYR A 208 -6.96 -18.16 4.29
N ALA A 209 -6.96 -18.94 5.37
CA ALA A 209 -8.03 -19.89 5.71
C ALA A 209 -9.44 -19.23 5.84
N HIS A 210 -9.52 -17.90 5.95
CA HIS A 210 -10.76 -17.13 5.94
C HIS A 210 -11.31 -16.85 4.53
N LEU A 211 -10.52 -17.08 3.47
CA LEU A 211 -10.98 -17.01 2.09
C LEU A 211 -11.60 -18.36 1.69
N GLN A 212 -12.32 -18.37 0.57
CA GLN A 212 -12.91 -19.59 0.03
C GLN A 212 -11.82 -20.62 -0.28
N GLU A 213 -12.06 -21.90 0.05
CA GLU A 213 -11.16 -23.01 -0.30
C GLU A 213 -10.92 -23.03 -1.82
N GLY A 214 -9.66 -23.25 -2.22
CA GLY A 214 -9.27 -23.25 -3.63
C GLY A 214 -9.15 -21.86 -4.27
N TRP A 215 -9.12 -20.78 -3.49
CA TRP A 215 -9.01 -19.41 -4.02
C TRP A 215 -7.73 -19.19 -4.85
N LEU A 216 -6.64 -19.89 -4.53
CA LEU A 216 -5.36 -19.79 -5.24
C LEU A 216 -5.15 -20.95 -6.21
N LEU A 217 -5.49 -22.17 -5.79
CA LEU A 217 -5.24 -23.42 -6.54
C LEU A 217 -6.43 -23.88 -7.37
N GLY A 218 -7.60 -23.30 -7.17
CA GLY A 218 -8.85 -23.67 -7.86
C GLY A 218 -8.78 -23.50 -9.37
N LYS A 219 -9.53 -24.34 -10.09
CA LYS A 219 -9.59 -24.33 -11.56
C LYS A 219 -10.39 -23.13 -12.13
N GLU A 220 -11.23 -22.51 -11.33
CA GLU A 220 -11.95 -21.31 -11.73
C GLU A 220 -10.99 -20.13 -11.63
N LYS A 221 -10.52 -19.66 -12.77
CA LYS A 221 -9.73 -18.42 -12.86
C LYS A 221 -10.58 -17.29 -12.28
N PRO A 222 -10.18 -16.66 -11.18
CA PRO A 222 -10.88 -15.47 -10.70
C PRO A 222 -10.82 -14.38 -11.77
N LEU A 223 -11.63 -13.34 -11.61
CA LEU A 223 -11.82 -12.17 -12.49
C LEU A 223 -10.53 -11.46 -13.00
N TRP A 224 -9.37 -11.97 -12.68
CA TRP A 224 -8.02 -11.42 -12.95
C TRP A 224 -7.28 -12.08 -14.12
N SER A 225 -7.99 -12.82 -15.00
CA SER A 225 -7.40 -13.42 -16.20
C SER A 225 -6.69 -12.39 -17.12
N GLY A 226 -7.01 -11.10 -17.00
CA GLY A 226 -6.32 -10.02 -17.72
C GLY A 226 -4.95 -9.62 -17.19
N ILE A 227 -4.48 -10.17 -16.05
CA ILE A 227 -3.11 -9.87 -15.53
C ILE A 227 -2.03 -10.69 -16.24
N VAL A 228 -2.40 -11.79 -16.89
CA VAL A 228 -1.48 -12.83 -17.38
C VAL A 228 -1.19 -12.70 -18.87
N ASP A 229 -1.98 -11.94 -19.64
CA ASP A 229 -1.80 -11.73 -21.09
C ASP A 229 -0.87 -10.55 -21.41
#